data_3647fe4f76aaee23db9af59ff68c827c
#
_entry.id   3647fe4f76aaee23db9af59ff68c827c
#
_cell.length_a   1.000
_cell.length_b   1.000
_cell.length_c   1.000
_cell.angle_alpha   90.00
_cell.angle_beta   90.00
_cell.angle_gamma   90.00
#
_symmetry.space_group_name_H-M   'P 1'
#
loop_
_entity.id
_entity.type
_entity.pdbx_description
1 polymer ?
#
loop_
_entity_poly.entity_id
_entity_poly.type
_entity_poly.pdbx_seq_one_letter_code
_entity_poly.pdbx_strand_id
1 'polypeptide(L)'
;TAEKLSQFILDQNPQTFPKELNALNFNSSVGSDDQARSDSKSILDKDLETSASDSNTNSIAGFWEAEEPDAVELTQQQSEYLNKFAIDYNKRTLKSKEMEIVGRPKFSDMRTAIGFRIETKEMAYPIMATSSNGAHFTDVDGNDYIDMCMGFGVNLFGHQPDFIRSALTNQIEKGIQIGPQSGQAHLVSEKICALTGMERVTFCNSGTEAVMTAIRLARSVTGLSRLVYFSGSYHGHSDATLGLMASL
;
A
#
# COMPACT_ATOMS: atom_id res chain seq x y z
N THR A 1 -9.09 4.32 22.91
CA THR A 1 -9.67 3.03 22.48
C THR A 1 -10.67 3.27 21.37
N ALA A 2 -10.92 2.29 20.51
CA ALA A 2 -11.86 2.40 19.38
C ALA A 2 -13.27 2.81 19.85
N GLU A 3 -13.65 2.38 21.03
CA GLU A 3 -14.91 2.67 21.71
C GLU A 3 -15.06 4.18 22.05
N LYS A 4 -13.99 4.82 22.55
CA LYS A 4 -13.98 6.27 22.80
C LYS A 4 -14.01 7.08 21.51
N LEU A 5 -13.43 6.58 20.43
CA LEU A 5 -13.46 7.23 19.11
C LEU A 5 -14.86 7.11 18.49
N SER A 6 -15.50 5.93 18.57
CA SER A 6 -16.87 5.74 18.08
C SER A 6 -17.87 6.59 18.87
N GLN A 7 -17.74 6.67 20.19
CA GLN A 7 -18.57 7.53 21.02
C GLN A 7 -18.37 9.00 20.71
N PHE A 8 -17.12 9.46 20.54
CA PHE A 8 -16.82 10.82 20.13
C PHE A 8 -17.42 11.17 18.76
N ILE A 9 -17.40 10.25 17.80
CA ILE A 9 -18.01 10.43 16.48
C ILE A 9 -19.53 10.53 16.58
N LEU A 10 -20.17 9.73 17.44
CA LEU A 10 -21.61 9.76 17.67
C LEU A 10 -22.07 11.03 18.40
N ASP A 11 -21.30 11.50 19.38
CA ASP A 11 -21.64 12.67 20.20
C ASP A 11 -21.54 14.00 19.43
N GLN A 12 -20.72 14.03 18.37
CA GLN A 12 -20.51 15.26 17.59
C GLN A 12 -21.60 15.52 16.53
N ASN A 13 -22.39 14.50 16.14
CA ASN A 13 -23.42 14.69 15.12
C ASN A 13 -24.58 13.68 15.24
N PRO A 14 -25.48 13.85 16.24
CA PRO A 14 -26.56 12.92 16.49
C PRO A 14 -27.65 12.86 15.42
N GLN A 15 -27.61 13.77 14.43
CA GLN A 15 -28.65 13.89 13.39
C GLN A 15 -28.31 13.19 12.05
N THR A 16 -27.07 12.75 11.84
CA THR A 16 -26.60 12.19 10.57
C THR A 16 -26.68 10.68 10.46
N PHE A 17 -26.98 9.99 11.53
CA PHE A 17 -27.15 8.52 11.52
C PHE A 17 -28.63 8.14 11.46
N PRO A 18 -29.03 7.11 10.69
CA PRO A 18 -30.39 6.58 10.73
C PRO A 18 -30.81 6.24 12.15
N LYS A 19 -32.05 6.57 12.53
CA LYS A 19 -32.59 6.35 13.88
C LYS A 19 -32.50 4.88 14.36
N GLU A 20 -32.37 3.96 13.45
CA GLU A 20 -32.21 2.52 13.70
C GLU A 20 -30.85 2.14 14.32
N LEU A 21 -29.81 2.95 14.10
CA LEU A 21 -28.50 2.77 14.71
C LEU A 21 -28.41 3.32 16.17
N ASN A 22 -29.30 4.22 16.56
CA ASN A 22 -29.41 4.73 17.93
C ASN A 22 -30.01 3.71 18.91
N ALA A 23 -30.59 2.61 18.42
CA ALA A 23 -31.17 1.54 19.23
C ALA A 23 -30.16 0.44 19.63
N LEU A 24 -28.92 0.50 19.12
CA LEU A 24 -27.86 -0.39 19.56
C LEU A 24 -27.29 0.13 20.88
N ASN A 25 -27.96 -0.27 21.97
CA ASN A 25 -27.46 -0.11 23.33
C ASN A 25 -26.13 -0.86 23.48
N PHE A 26 -25.02 -0.15 23.45
CA PHE A 26 -23.72 -0.63 23.91
C PHE A 26 -23.71 -0.70 25.46
N ASN A 27 -24.55 -1.53 26.02
CA ASN A 27 -24.38 -1.93 27.39
C ASN A 27 -23.33 -3.04 27.45
N SER A 28 -22.17 -2.67 27.92
CA SER A 28 -21.10 -3.55 28.35
C SER A 28 -21.55 -4.45 29.49
N SER A 29 -22.12 -5.58 29.17
CA SER A 29 -22.06 -6.74 30.07
C SER A 29 -21.04 -7.70 29.45
N VAL A 30 -19.81 -7.62 29.92
CA VAL A 30 -18.85 -8.73 29.78
C VAL A 30 -19.41 -9.87 30.62
N GLY A 31 -20.36 -10.60 30.07
CA GLY A 31 -20.75 -11.92 30.54
C GLY A 31 -19.64 -12.88 30.09
N SER A 32 -19.11 -13.61 31.02
CA SER A 32 -18.23 -14.75 30.81
C SER A 32 -19.00 -15.84 30.07
N ASP A 33 -19.00 -15.81 28.75
CA ASP A 33 -19.59 -16.84 27.90
C ASP A 33 -18.48 -17.81 27.44
N ASP A 34 -18.23 -18.82 28.32
CA ASP A 34 -17.42 -20.01 27.97
C ASP A 34 -18.03 -20.81 26.80
N GLN A 35 -19.32 -20.62 26.53
CA GLN A 35 -20.05 -21.29 25.45
C GLN A 35 -19.62 -20.80 24.06
N ALA A 36 -19.42 -19.48 23.90
CA ALA A 36 -18.97 -18.91 22.60
C ALA A 36 -17.53 -19.31 22.25
N ARG A 37 -16.71 -19.66 23.23
CA ARG A 37 -15.36 -20.22 23.03
C ARG A 37 -15.38 -21.68 22.61
N SER A 38 -16.36 -22.48 23.09
CA SER A 38 -16.49 -23.89 22.67
C SER A 38 -16.99 -23.99 21.21
N ASP A 39 -17.92 -23.13 20.81
CA ASP A 39 -18.48 -23.14 19.46
C ASP A 39 -17.48 -22.64 18.40
N SER A 40 -16.64 -21.63 18.72
CA SER A 40 -15.57 -21.20 17.83
C SER A 40 -14.48 -22.24 17.66
N LYS A 41 -14.19 -23.02 18.72
CA LYS A 41 -13.21 -24.11 18.64
C LYS A 41 -13.74 -25.29 17.83
N SER A 42 -15.04 -25.62 17.93
CA SER A 42 -15.66 -26.68 17.15
C SER A 42 -15.78 -26.37 15.65
N ILE A 43 -15.89 -25.09 15.28
CA ILE A 43 -15.90 -24.65 13.88
C ILE A 43 -14.49 -24.74 13.28
N LEU A 44 -13.47 -24.32 14.04
CA LEU A 44 -12.06 -24.45 13.63
C LEU A 44 -11.64 -25.92 13.46
N ASP A 45 -12.07 -26.79 14.37
CA ASP A 45 -11.75 -28.22 14.29
C ASP A 45 -12.48 -28.93 13.13
N LYS A 46 -13.70 -28.51 12.76
CA LYS A 46 -14.40 -29.04 11.59
C LYS A 46 -13.79 -28.62 10.25
N ASP A 47 -13.31 -27.39 10.16
CA ASP A 47 -12.64 -26.92 8.95
C ASP A 47 -11.25 -27.59 8.76
N LEU A 48 -10.61 -28.02 9.87
CA LEU A 48 -9.37 -28.81 9.84
C LEU A 48 -9.60 -30.27 9.45
N GLU A 49 -10.73 -30.90 9.84
CA GLU A 49 -11.01 -32.30 9.49
C GLU A 49 -11.45 -32.48 8.03
N THR A 50 -12.08 -31.48 7.41
CA THR A 50 -12.47 -31.52 6.00
C THR A 50 -11.31 -31.29 5.03
N SER A 51 -10.20 -30.71 5.47
CA SER A 51 -8.99 -30.52 4.66
C SER A 51 -7.98 -31.69 4.75
N ALA A 52 -8.22 -32.69 5.62
CA ALA A 52 -7.31 -33.78 5.86
C ALA A 52 -7.46 -34.99 4.93
N SER A 53 -8.34 -34.95 3.92
CA SER A 53 -8.54 -36.07 2.99
C SER A 53 -7.75 -35.98 1.67
N ASP A 54 -7.05 -34.88 1.41
CA ASP A 54 -6.12 -34.80 0.28
C ASP A 54 -4.68 -34.94 0.76
N SER A 55 -4.17 -36.14 0.62
CA SER A 55 -2.81 -36.54 0.97
C SER A 55 -1.79 -35.92 0.01
N ASN A 56 -1.47 -34.66 0.17
CA ASN A 56 -0.22 -34.09 -0.34
C ASN A 56 0.03 -32.66 0.16
N THR A 57 0.08 -32.43 1.48
CA THR A 57 0.49 -31.13 1.97
C THR A 57 1.32 -31.25 3.23
N ASN A 58 2.62 -31.30 3.05
CA ASN A 58 3.58 -30.80 4.02
C ASN A 58 3.91 -29.34 3.66
N SER A 59 2.96 -28.44 3.64
CA SER A 59 3.29 -27.02 3.56
C SER A 59 2.29 -26.22 4.37
N ILE A 60 2.78 -25.61 5.43
CA ILE A 60 2.24 -24.37 5.97
C ILE A 60 2.55 -23.28 4.92
N ALA A 61 2.27 -23.57 3.69
CA ALA A 61 2.63 -22.83 2.50
C ALA A 61 1.36 -22.25 1.89
N GLY A 62 0.75 -21.34 2.54
CA GLY A 62 -0.30 -20.57 1.92
C GLY A 62 0.12 -19.16 1.52
N PHE A 63 1.29 -18.71 1.93
CA PHE A 63 1.59 -17.28 1.83
C PHE A 63 2.67 -16.89 0.84
N TRP A 64 3.47 -17.83 0.31
CA TRP A 64 4.67 -17.49 -0.47
C TRP A 64 5.07 -18.50 -1.54
N GLU A 65 4.20 -19.42 -1.93
CA GLU A 65 4.38 -20.06 -3.22
C GLU A 65 4.00 -19.01 -4.30
N ALA A 66 4.95 -18.12 -4.57
CA ALA A 66 4.96 -17.49 -5.87
C ALA A 66 5.04 -18.64 -6.86
N GLU A 67 3.97 -18.88 -7.63
CA GLU A 67 4.10 -19.68 -8.84
C GLU A 67 5.30 -19.10 -9.57
N GLU A 68 6.35 -19.91 -9.77
CA GLU A 68 7.45 -19.48 -10.61
C GLU A 68 6.80 -19.06 -11.92
N PRO A 69 6.94 -17.80 -12.35
CA PRO A 69 6.33 -17.38 -13.59
C PRO A 69 6.84 -18.32 -14.65
N ASP A 70 5.93 -18.98 -15.36
CA ASP A 70 6.27 -19.94 -16.41
C ASP A 70 7.43 -19.36 -17.22
N ALA A 71 8.57 -20.06 -17.23
CA ALA A 71 9.75 -19.58 -17.93
C ALA A 71 9.34 -19.37 -19.39
N VAL A 72 9.32 -18.13 -19.84
CA VAL A 72 8.95 -17.80 -21.20
C VAL A 72 10.05 -18.37 -22.09
N GLU A 73 9.76 -19.42 -22.86
CA GLU A 73 10.70 -19.93 -23.85
C GLU A 73 10.92 -18.87 -24.92
N LEU A 74 12.04 -18.17 -24.79
CA LEU A 74 12.43 -17.17 -25.78
C LEU A 74 12.97 -17.87 -27.04
N THR A 75 12.57 -17.42 -28.19
CA THR A 75 13.23 -17.82 -29.43
C THR A 75 14.70 -17.36 -29.45
N GLN A 76 15.53 -17.98 -30.25
CA GLN A 76 16.93 -17.58 -30.37
C GLN A 76 17.08 -16.09 -30.72
N GLN A 77 16.27 -15.58 -31.64
CA GLN A 77 16.29 -14.16 -32.05
C GLN A 77 15.91 -13.21 -30.88
N GLN A 78 14.92 -13.60 -30.07
CA GLN A 78 14.53 -12.82 -28.88
C GLN A 78 15.64 -12.82 -27.83
N SER A 79 16.29 -13.96 -27.61
CA SER A 79 17.40 -14.08 -26.67
C SER A 79 18.61 -13.24 -27.09
N GLU A 80 18.98 -13.27 -28.39
CA GLU A 80 20.06 -12.44 -28.94
C GLU A 80 19.77 -10.94 -28.82
N TYR A 81 18.53 -10.54 -29.13
CA TYR A 81 18.09 -9.16 -28.97
C TYR A 81 18.15 -8.71 -27.50
N LEU A 82 17.61 -9.52 -26.58
CA LEU A 82 17.57 -9.22 -25.16
C LEU A 82 18.99 -9.08 -24.56
N ASN A 83 19.90 -9.99 -24.93
CA ASN A 83 21.29 -9.92 -24.51
C ASN A 83 21.96 -8.62 -24.96
N LYS A 84 21.79 -8.25 -26.24
CA LYS A 84 22.31 -6.99 -26.77
C LYS A 84 21.73 -5.79 -26.05
N PHE A 85 20.41 -5.78 -25.85
CA PHE A 85 19.70 -4.72 -25.14
C PHE A 85 20.20 -4.58 -23.70
N ALA A 86 20.38 -5.70 -22.98
CA ALA A 86 20.90 -5.69 -21.61
C ALA A 86 22.33 -5.12 -21.52
N ILE A 87 23.19 -5.41 -22.49
CA ILE A 87 24.53 -4.83 -22.55
C ILE A 87 24.47 -3.30 -22.74
N ASP A 88 23.66 -2.84 -23.68
CA ASP A 88 23.52 -1.41 -23.96
C ASP A 88 22.87 -0.66 -22.79
N TYR A 89 21.84 -1.26 -22.16
CA TYR A 89 21.18 -0.72 -20.97
C TYR A 89 22.15 -0.60 -19.79
N ASN A 90 22.88 -1.67 -19.47
CA ASN A 90 23.86 -1.68 -18.38
C ASN A 90 25.00 -0.67 -18.60
N LYS A 91 25.42 -0.48 -19.83
CA LYS A 91 26.44 0.52 -20.18
C LYS A 91 25.92 1.94 -19.96
N ARG A 92 24.66 2.18 -20.33
CA ARG A 92 24.02 3.48 -20.18
C ARG A 92 23.72 3.86 -18.74
N THR A 93 23.47 2.88 -17.88
CA THR A 93 23.04 3.06 -16.47
C THR A 93 24.01 2.40 -15.49
N LEU A 94 25.32 2.45 -15.80
CA LEU A 94 26.35 1.74 -15.07
C LEU A 94 26.43 2.14 -13.61
N LYS A 95 26.40 3.44 -13.30
CA LYS A 95 26.52 3.94 -11.92
C LYS A 95 25.29 3.56 -11.10
N SER A 96 24.10 3.57 -11.69
CA SER A 96 22.88 3.07 -11.02
C SER A 96 23.05 1.61 -10.62
N LYS A 97 23.57 0.75 -11.52
CA LYS A 97 23.85 -0.65 -11.25
C LYS A 97 24.90 -0.85 -10.15
N GLU A 98 26.00 -0.10 -10.20
CA GLU A 98 27.06 -0.14 -9.21
C GLU A 98 26.57 0.28 -7.81
N MET A 99 25.78 1.34 -7.72
CA MET A 99 25.16 1.80 -6.47
C MET A 99 24.25 0.73 -5.87
N GLU A 100 23.46 0.07 -6.70
CA GLU A 100 22.59 -1.03 -6.25
C GLU A 100 23.43 -2.21 -5.70
N ILE A 101 24.48 -2.63 -6.40
CA ILE A 101 25.36 -3.72 -5.97
C ILE A 101 25.99 -3.40 -4.61
N VAL A 102 26.49 -2.19 -4.42
CA VAL A 102 27.09 -1.72 -3.16
C VAL A 102 26.06 -1.61 -2.03
N GLY A 103 24.84 -1.19 -2.36
CA GLY A 103 23.76 -1.00 -1.38
C GLY A 103 23.11 -2.32 -0.93
N ARG A 104 23.00 -3.30 -1.80
CA ARG A 104 22.26 -4.56 -1.62
C ARG A 104 22.56 -5.34 -0.32
N PRO A 105 23.79 -5.41 0.19
CA PRO A 105 24.06 -6.10 1.46
C PRO A 105 23.37 -5.49 2.68
N LYS A 106 22.93 -4.22 2.60
CA LYS A 106 22.33 -3.48 3.71
C LYS A 106 20.93 -2.98 3.42
N PHE A 107 20.57 -2.80 2.16
CA PHE A 107 19.29 -2.27 1.73
C PHE A 107 18.54 -3.29 0.88
N SER A 108 17.39 -3.76 1.36
CA SER A 108 16.49 -4.63 0.62
C SER A 108 15.40 -3.78 -0.02
N ASP A 109 15.54 -3.51 -1.32
CA ASP A 109 14.49 -2.83 -2.08
C ASP A 109 13.49 -3.87 -2.63
N MET A 110 12.31 -3.93 -2.01
CA MET A 110 11.24 -4.84 -2.44
C MET A 110 10.75 -4.56 -3.87
N ARG A 111 10.94 -3.34 -4.38
CA ARG A 111 10.51 -2.98 -5.74
C ARG A 111 11.26 -3.73 -6.81
N THR A 112 12.49 -4.14 -6.55
CA THR A 112 13.28 -4.96 -7.49
C THR A 112 12.79 -6.40 -7.61
N ALA A 113 12.01 -6.88 -6.64
CA ALA A 113 11.41 -8.21 -6.67
C ALA A 113 10.06 -8.23 -7.40
N ILE A 114 9.35 -7.10 -7.44
CA ILE A 114 8.04 -7.02 -8.09
C ILE A 114 8.22 -7.08 -9.62
N GLY A 115 7.60 -8.08 -10.26
CA GLY A 115 7.71 -8.29 -11.70
C GLY A 115 9.09 -8.80 -12.16
N PHE A 116 9.89 -9.35 -11.23
CA PHE A 116 11.16 -9.97 -11.56
C PHE A 116 10.97 -11.09 -12.58
N ARG A 117 11.84 -11.12 -13.60
CA ARG A 117 11.92 -12.16 -14.60
C ARG A 117 13.37 -12.55 -14.78
N ILE A 118 13.63 -13.85 -14.82
CA ILE A 118 15.00 -14.39 -14.92
C ILE A 118 15.71 -13.94 -16.20
N GLU A 119 14.96 -13.76 -17.28
CA GLU A 119 15.48 -13.34 -18.60
C GLU A 119 16.01 -11.90 -18.56
N THR A 120 15.44 -11.05 -17.68
CA THR A 120 15.81 -9.62 -17.53
C THR A 120 16.62 -9.34 -16.26
N LYS A 121 17.09 -10.36 -15.56
CA LYS A 121 17.81 -10.24 -14.27
C LYS A 121 18.99 -9.25 -14.31
N GLU A 122 19.68 -9.14 -15.44
CA GLU A 122 20.83 -8.25 -15.60
C GLU A 122 20.44 -6.75 -15.61
N MET A 123 19.16 -6.46 -15.81
CA MET A 123 18.58 -5.10 -15.78
C MET A 123 17.67 -4.88 -14.57
N ALA A 124 17.58 -5.85 -13.64
CA ALA A 124 16.75 -5.77 -12.44
C ALA A 124 17.43 -4.94 -11.33
N TYR A 125 17.54 -3.65 -11.54
CA TYR A 125 18.00 -2.67 -10.56
C TYR A 125 17.30 -1.32 -10.79
N PRO A 126 17.12 -0.50 -9.73
CA PRO A 126 16.49 0.80 -9.86
C PRO A 126 17.42 1.80 -10.57
N ILE A 127 16.83 2.68 -11.36
CA ILE A 127 17.54 3.87 -11.85
C ILE A 127 17.65 4.88 -10.69
N MET A 128 18.87 5.33 -10.40
CA MET A 128 19.15 6.25 -9.31
C MET A 128 19.03 7.69 -9.80
N ALA A 129 17.91 8.35 -9.50
CA ALA A 129 17.68 9.74 -9.87
C ALA A 129 18.49 10.71 -8.99
N THR A 130 19.01 11.79 -9.59
CA THR A 130 19.72 12.88 -8.92
C THR A 130 18.93 14.17 -8.89
N SER A 131 18.13 14.44 -9.90
CA SER A 131 17.33 15.65 -10.03
C SER A 131 16.08 15.42 -10.85
N SER A 132 15.10 16.28 -10.66
CA SER A 132 13.87 16.23 -11.45
C SER A 132 13.29 17.63 -11.61
N ASN A 133 12.65 17.90 -12.75
CA ASN A 133 11.96 19.16 -13.01
C ASN A 133 10.86 18.95 -14.07
N GLY A 134 9.67 19.53 -13.86
CA GLY A 134 8.55 19.37 -14.77
C GLY A 134 8.21 17.90 -15.02
N ALA A 135 8.27 17.43 -16.25
CA ALA A 135 8.02 16.04 -16.63
C ALA A 135 9.29 15.17 -16.71
N HIS A 136 10.43 15.67 -16.27
CA HIS A 136 11.72 15.02 -16.47
C HIS A 136 12.43 14.71 -15.15
N PHE A 137 13.27 13.67 -15.18
CA PHE A 137 14.28 13.43 -14.15
C PHE A 137 15.60 13.02 -14.79
N THR A 138 16.70 13.32 -14.11
CA THR A 138 18.06 12.96 -14.53
C THR A 138 18.61 11.93 -13.56
N ASP A 139 19.27 10.88 -14.08
CA ASP A 139 19.90 9.86 -13.24
C ASP A 139 21.36 10.20 -12.89
N VAL A 140 22.00 9.35 -12.08
CA VAL A 140 23.40 9.48 -11.67
C VAL A 140 24.39 9.31 -12.83
N ASP A 141 23.95 8.71 -13.92
CA ASP A 141 24.74 8.53 -15.15
C ASP A 141 24.64 9.72 -16.08
N GLY A 142 23.74 10.69 -15.80
CA GLY A 142 23.49 11.89 -16.58
C GLY A 142 22.47 11.69 -17.71
N ASN A 143 21.73 10.60 -17.70
CA ASN A 143 20.64 10.40 -18.65
C ASN A 143 19.40 11.19 -18.21
N ASP A 144 18.75 11.81 -19.19
CA ASP A 144 17.47 12.48 -19.01
C ASP A 144 16.32 11.55 -19.43
N TYR A 145 15.27 11.50 -18.60
CA TYR A 145 14.10 10.66 -18.78
C TYR A 145 12.82 11.48 -18.69
N ILE A 146 11.83 11.12 -19.49
CA ILE A 146 10.46 11.57 -19.29
C ILE A 146 9.83 10.67 -18.23
N ASP A 147 9.41 11.26 -17.12
CA ASP A 147 8.74 10.53 -16.01
C ASP A 147 7.27 10.27 -16.36
N MET A 148 7.00 9.09 -16.92
CA MET A 148 5.63 8.65 -17.19
C MET A 148 4.91 8.11 -15.94
N CYS A 149 5.64 7.86 -14.86
CA CYS A 149 5.09 7.32 -13.62
C CYS A 149 4.57 8.43 -12.68
N MET A 150 5.28 9.56 -12.62
CA MET A 150 4.92 10.74 -11.81
C MET A 150 4.56 10.39 -10.36
N GLY A 151 5.26 9.40 -9.76
CA GLY A 151 5.01 8.94 -8.40
C GLY A 151 3.60 8.37 -8.20
N PHE A 152 3.05 7.67 -9.21
CA PHE A 152 1.66 7.18 -9.24
C PHE A 152 0.60 8.28 -9.03
N GLY A 153 0.85 9.46 -9.62
CA GLY A 153 -0.05 10.61 -9.56
C GLY A 153 0.24 11.63 -8.45
N VAL A 154 1.21 11.34 -7.57
CA VAL A 154 1.63 12.32 -6.52
C VAL A 154 2.16 13.61 -7.16
N ASN A 155 2.91 13.51 -8.26
CA ASN A 155 3.46 14.65 -8.98
C ASN A 155 2.53 15.14 -10.10
N LEU A 156 1.23 15.27 -9.84
CA LEU A 156 0.21 15.70 -10.81
C LEU A 156 0.59 17.01 -11.53
N PHE A 157 1.26 17.92 -10.85
CA PHE A 157 1.68 19.22 -11.38
C PHE A 157 3.11 19.22 -11.92
N GLY A 158 3.71 18.05 -12.08
CA GLY A 158 5.12 17.90 -12.42
C GLY A 158 6.05 17.94 -11.20
N HIS A 159 7.32 17.69 -11.45
CA HIS A 159 8.36 17.82 -10.45
C HIS A 159 8.66 19.29 -10.16
N GLN A 160 8.77 19.66 -8.89
CA GLN A 160 9.16 20.99 -8.41
C GLN A 160 8.33 22.18 -8.97
N PRO A 161 7.00 22.13 -9.02
CA PRO A 161 6.23 23.28 -9.47
C PRO A 161 6.46 24.45 -8.49
N ASP A 162 6.64 25.66 -9.03
CA ASP A 162 7.07 26.85 -8.28
C ASP A 162 6.21 27.16 -7.05
N PHE A 163 4.88 26.97 -7.14
CA PHE A 163 3.98 27.25 -6.03
C PHE A 163 4.19 26.26 -4.86
N ILE A 164 4.47 24.98 -5.12
CA ILE A 164 4.76 23.99 -4.09
C ILE A 164 6.13 24.26 -3.49
N ARG A 165 7.14 24.49 -4.34
CA ARG A 165 8.50 24.79 -3.90
C ARG A 165 8.54 26.00 -2.97
N SER A 166 7.87 27.09 -3.35
CA SER A 166 7.81 28.30 -2.54
C SER A 166 7.10 28.07 -1.21
N ALA A 167 5.97 27.34 -1.22
CA ALA A 167 5.24 27.00 0.00
C ALA A 167 6.07 26.16 0.97
N LEU A 168 6.81 25.15 0.45
CA LEU A 168 7.70 24.29 1.25
C LEU A 168 8.88 25.09 1.82
N THR A 169 9.54 25.94 1.03
CA THR A 169 10.63 26.80 1.49
C THR A 169 10.17 27.70 2.63
N ASN A 170 9.06 28.39 2.47
CA ASN A 170 8.47 29.23 3.51
C ASN A 170 8.09 28.46 4.79
N GLN A 171 7.67 27.20 4.65
CA GLN A 171 7.36 26.37 5.81
C GLN A 171 8.62 25.88 6.53
N ILE A 172 9.68 25.53 5.78
CA ILE A 172 10.98 25.11 6.34
C ILE A 172 11.58 26.23 7.19
N GLU A 173 11.50 27.48 6.72
CA GLU A 173 11.98 28.66 7.49
C GLU A 173 11.24 28.86 8.81
N LYS A 174 9.95 28.45 8.89
CA LYS A 174 9.14 28.50 10.12
C LYS A 174 9.29 27.27 11.00
N GLY A 175 9.96 26.25 10.51
CA GLY A 175 10.09 24.94 11.13
C GLY A 175 8.98 23.96 10.75
N ILE A 176 9.28 22.69 10.87
CA ILE A 176 8.34 21.58 10.64
C ILE A 176 7.83 21.14 12.00
N GLN A 177 6.53 21.30 12.24
CA GLN A 177 5.89 20.89 13.48
C GLN A 177 5.72 19.37 13.47
N ILE A 178 6.43 18.69 14.37
CA ILE A 178 6.26 17.27 14.65
C ILE A 178 5.81 17.17 16.12
N GLY A 179 4.62 16.64 16.35
CA GLY A 179 4.05 16.50 17.70
C GLY A 179 2.86 17.43 17.93
N PRO A 180 3.02 18.75 18.16
CA PRO A 180 1.88 19.67 18.16
C PRO A 180 1.21 19.70 16.80
N GLN A 181 -0.14 19.77 16.78
CA GLN A 181 -0.88 19.84 15.52
C GLN A 181 -0.64 21.16 14.81
N SER A 182 -0.45 21.09 13.51
CA SER A 182 -0.44 22.27 12.63
C SER A 182 -1.87 22.72 12.31
N GLY A 183 -2.12 24.03 12.37
CA GLY A 183 -3.40 24.60 11.92
C GLY A 183 -3.71 24.35 10.45
N GLN A 184 -2.71 24.00 9.63
CA GLN A 184 -2.90 23.65 8.23
C GLN A 184 -3.75 22.40 8.03
N ALA A 185 -3.77 21.47 9.00
CA ALA A 185 -4.58 20.26 8.92
C ALA A 185 -6.07 20.57 8.78
N HIS A 186 -6.58 21.57 9.52
CA HIS A 186 -7.98 22.02 9.41
C HIS A 186 -8.27 22.62 8.04
N LEU A 187 -7.41 23.48 7.54
CA LEU A 187 -7.60 24.14 6.23
C LEU A 187 -7.58 23.11 5.08
N VAL A 188 -6.72 22.09 5.16
CA VAL A 188 -6.67 21.02 4.15
C VAL A 188 -7.90 20.14 4.25
N SER A 189 -8.37 19.81 5.48
CA SER A 189 -9.60 19.04 5.69
C SER A 189 -10.82 19.73 5.09
N GLU A 190 -10.98 21.03 5.31
CA GLU A 190 -12.08 21.83 4.73
C GLU A 190 -12.08 21.77 3.20
N LYS A 191 -10.91 21.91 2.58
CA LYS A 191 -10.76 21.83 1.11
C LYS A 191 -11.09 20.42 0.58
N ILE A 192 -10.62 19.38 1.24
CA ILE A 192 -10.93 18.00 0.83
C ILE A 192 -12.42 17.72 0.98
N CYS A 193 -13.05 18.11 2.08
CA CYS A 193 -14.49 17.97 2.28
C CYS A 193 -15.28 18.70 1.17
N ALA A 194 -14.88 19.94 0.84
CA ALA A 194 -15.52 20.70 -0.22
C ALA A 194 -15.38 20.05 -1.61
N LEU A 195 -14.24 19.43 -1.91
CA LEU A 195 -13.99 18.77 -3.19
C LEU A 195 -14.66 17.40 -3.32
N THR A 196 -14.78 16.67 -2.22
CA THR A 196 -15.26 15.27 -2.24
C THR A 196 -16.71 15.11 -1.80
N GLY A 197 -17.29 16.13 -1.16
CA GLY A 197 -18.60 16.04 -0.53
C GLY A 197 -18.62 15.22 0.76
N MET A 198 -17.46 14.77 1.26
CA MET A 198 -17.36 14.04 2.51
C MET A 198 -17.47 15.01 3.70
N GLU A 199 -18.09 14.55 4.78
CA GLU A 199 -18.29 15.39 5.98
C GLU A 199 -17.01 15.53 6.82
N ARG A 200 -16.13 14.52 6.79
CA ARG A 200 -14.93 14.45 7.62
C ARG A 200 -13.76 13.82 6.90
N VAL A 201 -12.57 14.22 7.30
CA VAL A 201 -11.30 13.73 6.78
C VAL A 201 -10.38 13.39 7.95
N THR A 202 -9.66 12.28 7.83
CA THR A 202 -8.51 11.95 8.68
C THR A 202 -7.28 11.75 7.81
N PHE A 203 -6.10 11.99 8.39
CA PHE A 203 -4.83 11.85 7.70
C PHE A 203 -4.08 10.63 8.20
N CYS A 204 -3.44 9.91 7.28
CA CYS A 204 -2.55 8.79 7.54
C CYS A 204 -1.25 9.02 6.78
N ASN A 205 -0.17 8.31 7.16
CA ASN A 205 1.12 8.48 6.50
C ASN A 205 1.21 7.72 5.17
N SER A 206 0.37 6.73 4.96
CA SER A 206 0.34 5.93 3.74
C SER A 206 -1.07 5.50 3.34
N GLY A 207 -1.25 5.15 2.06
CA GLY A 207 -2.51 4.57 1.57
C GLY A 207 -2.88 3.26 2.27
N THR A 208 -1.89 2.43 2.61
CA THR A 208 -2.11 1.20 3.39
C THR A 208 -2.71 1.50 4.76
N GLU A 209 -2.19 2.50 5.48
CA GLU A 209 -2.75 2.91 6.78
C GLU A 209 -4.17 3.46 6.63
N ALA A 210 -4.42 4.24 5.59
CA ALA A 210 -5.76 4.78 5.32
C ALA A 210 -6.77 3.66 5.05
N VAL A 211 -6.42 2.68 4.22
CA VAL A 211 -7.26 1.50 3.94
C VAL A 211 -7.48 0.66 5.20
N MET A 212 -6.43 0.39 5.99
CA MET A 212 -6.57 -0.29 7.29
C MET A 212 -7.54 0.43 8.22
N THR A 213 -7.42 1.75 8.31
CA THR A 213 -8.31 2.58 9.15
C THR A 213 -9.74 2.49 8.66
N ALA A 214 -9.96 2.60 7.35
CA ALA A 214 -11.29 2.47 6.73
C ALA A 214 -11.93 1.09 7.00
N ILE A 215 -11.17 0.01 6.88
CA ILE A 215 -11.65 -1.36 7.18
C ILE A 215 -12.03 -1.49 8.66
N ARG A 216 -11.22 -0.96 9.58
CA ARG A 216 -11.51 -0.99 11.01
C ARG A 216 -12.77 -0.21 11.35
N LEU A 217 -12.93 0.98 10.79
CA LEU A 217 -14.15 1.79 10.98
C LEU A 217 -15.38 1.08 10.42
N ALA A 218 -15.30 0.55 9.20
CA ALA A 218 -16.39 -0.17 8.59
C ALA A 218 -16.83 -1.37 9.43
N ARG A 219 -15.89 -2.20 9.90
CA ARG A 219 -16.19 -3.34 10.78
C ARG A 219 -16.76 -2.92 12.13
N SER A 220 -16.24 -1.83 12.71
CA SER A 220 -16.74 -1.30 13.98
C SER A 220 -18.17 -0.79 13.87
N VAL A 221 -18.53 -0.15 12.77
CA VAL A 221 -19.87 0.43 12.57
C VAL A 221 -20.88 -0.64 12.15
N THR A 222 -20.48 -1.58 11.29
CA THR A 222 -21.41 -2.58 10.73
C THR A 222 -21.51 -3.87 11.55
N GLY A 223 -20.51 -4.16 12.39
CA GLY A 223 -20.39 -5.45 13.06
C GLY A 223 -20.05 -6.62 12.12
N LEU A 224 -19.78 -6.33 10.82
CA LEU A 224 -19.50 -7.35 9.82
C LEU A 224 -18.00 -7.55 9.64
N SER A 225 -17.58 -8.81 9.42
CA SER A 225 -16.17 -9.16 9.26
C SER A 225 -15.73 -9.29 7.79
N ARG A 226 -16.65 -9.64 6.89
CA ARG A 226 -16.33 -9.91 5.49
C ARG A 226 -15.93 -8.64 4.75
N LEU A 227 -14.92 -8.78 3.90
CA LEU A 227 -14.42 -7.73 3.04
C LEU A 227 -14.55 -8.18 1.58
N VAL A 228 -15.03 -7.29 0.72
CA VAL A 228 -15.13 -7.53 -0.72
C VAL A 228 -14.19 -6.55 -1.42
N TYR A 229 -13.42 -7.05 -2.37
CA TYR A 229 -12.51 -6.25 -3.18
C TYR A 229 -12.48 -6.74 -4.62
N PHE A 230 -11.98 -5.91 -5.53
CA PHE A 230 -11.90 -6.24 -6.95
C PHE A 230 -10.60 -7.00 -7.23
N SER A 231 -10.69 -8.10 -7.97
CA SER A 231 -9.53 -8.86 -8.44
C SER A 231 -8.60 -7.96 -9.26
N GLY A 232 -7.30 -8.13 -9.09
CA GLY A 232 -6.28 -7.34 -9.78
C GLY A 232 -6.12 -5.90 -9.31
N SER A 233 -6.85 -5.45 -8.28
CA SER A 233 -6.72 -4.10 -7.73
C SER A 233 -5.81 -4.08 -6.50
N TYR A 234 -4.91 -3.11 -6.45
CA TYR A 234 -4.07 -2.89 -5.28
C TYR A 234 -4.82 -2.09 -4.21
N HIS A 235 -4.89 -2.64 -2.99
CA HIS A 235 -5.57 -2.05 -1.84
C HIS A 235 -4.62 -1.83 -0.63
N GLY A 236 -3.33 -1.72 -0.87
CA GLY A 236 -2.32 -1.69 0.17
C GLY A 236 -1.82 -3.10 0.53
N HIS A 237 -0.78 -3.17 1.37
CA HIS A 237 -0.11 -4.42 1.73
C HIS A 237 -0.30 -4.79 3.21
N SER A 238 -1.45 -4.44 3.78
CA SER A 238 -1.85 -4.97 5.09
C SER A 238 -2.39 -6.39 4.96
N ASP A 239 -2.27 -7.20 6.01
CA ASP A 239 -2.73 -8.60 6.02
C ASP A 239 -4.19 -8.76 5.56
N ALA A 240 -5.04 -7.76 5.82
CA ALA A 240 -6.44 -7.78 5.41
C ALA A 240 -6.64 -7.63 3.89
N THR A 241 -5.64 -7.16 3.16
CA THR A 241 -5.73 -6.82 1.74
C THR A 241 -4.70 -7.53 0.86
N LEU A 242 -3.67 -8.12 1.47
CA LEU A 242 -2.55 -8.74 0.77
C LEU A 242 -2.93 -10.08 0.10
N GLY A 243 -3.86 -10.83 0.69
CA GLY A 243 -4.24 -12.18 0.23
C GLY A 243 -4.79 -12.27 -1.20
N LEU A 244 -5.03 -11.13 -1.87
CA LEU A 244 -5.43 -11.08 -3.28
C LEU A 244 -4.27 -10.87 -4.26
N MET A 245 -3.14 -10.39 -3.77
CA MET A 245 -1.96 -10.20 -4.63
C MET A 245 -1.23 -11.52 -4.89
N ALA A 246 -1.51 -12.56 -4.11
CA ALA A 246 -0.90 -13.89 -4.27
C ALA A 246 -1.46 -14.68 -5.46
N SER A 247 -2.49 -14.18 -6.15
CA SER A 247 -3.07 -14.79 -7.34
C SER A 247 -2.80 -13.99 -8.63
N LEU A 248 -1.86 -13.06 -8.60
CA LEU A 248 -1.32 -12.35 -9.74
C LEU A 248 0.16 -12.73 -9.88
#